data_0cb403ea1b813044e015c8e2f9054aff
#
_entry.id   0cb403ea1b813044e015c8e2f9054aff
#
_cell.length_a   1.000
_cell.length_b   1.000
_cell.length_c   1.000
_cell.angle_alpha   90.00
_cell.angle_beta   90.00
_cell.angle_gamma   90.00
#
_symmetry.space_group_name_H-M   'P 1'
#
loop_
_entity.id
_entity.type
_entity.pdbx_description
1 polymer ?
#
loop_
_entity_poly.entity_id
_entity_poly.type
_entity_poly.pdbx_seq_one_letter_code
_entity_poly.pdbx_strand_id
1 'polypeptide(L)'
;SVAVWWLVFSIPLFRHVPEPPPTGDGKVRVGAALRELGDTFRQLGKFPQALLMLIAFLIYNDGIGTIIRMATAYGSEIGIGDADLIAAIMITQFVGIPCAFLFGALAGKIGAKRAIFLGLMAYVVISVLGYRMQTARDFLILALLVGIVQGGTQALSRSLFASMIPKQRSAEFFGFFAVVEKFAGIFGPWIFARAIGATGSSRAAILAVVGFFIVGGFLLHFVKVEQGQAAARAAEAAEAA
;
A
#
# COMPACT_ATOMS: atom_id res chain seq x y z
N SER A 1 6.55 -9.60 26.39
CA SER A 1 6.45 -10.13 25.05
C SER A 1 6.70 -9.07 23.96
N VAL A 2 5.69 -8.50 23.28
CA VAL A 2 5.93 -7.55 22.17
C VAL A 2 6.66 -6.29 22.64
N ALA A 3 6.32 -5.74 23.81
CA ALA A 3 6.99 -4.57 24.38
C ALA A 3 8.49 -4.81 24.63
N VAL A 4 8.86 -5.98 25.16
CA VAL A 4 10.27 -6.35 25.40
C VAL A 4 11.01 -6.49 24.07
N TRP A 5 10.39 -7.12 23.06
CA TRP A 5 10.95 -7.24 21.72
C TRP A 5 11.20 -5.84 21.11
N TRP A 6 10.22 -4.96 21.17
CA TRP A 6 10.35 -3.57 20.71
C TRP A 6 11.49 -2.84 21.43
N LEU A 7 11.55 -2.93 22.75
CA LEU A 7 12.59 -2.29 23.56
C LEU A 7 13.99 -2.76 23.13
N VAL A 8 14.20 -4.07 23.04
CA VAL A 8 15.50 -4.66 22.67
C VAL A 8 15.94 -4.23 21.28
N PHE A 9 15.05 -4.29 20.28
CA PHE A 9 15.38 -3.93 18.90
C PHE A 9 15.44 -2.43 18.65
N SER A 10 14.89 -1.59 19.54
CA SER A 10 15.06 -0.14 19.48
C SER A 10 16.39 0.35 20.01
N ILE A 11 17.07 -0.41 20.90
CA ILE A 11 18.37 -0.01 21.47
C ILE A 11 19.43 0.29 20.38
N PRO A 12 19.63 -0.55 19.34
CA PRO A 12 20.59 -0.25 18.28
C PRO A 12 20.23 1.02 17.51
N LEU A 13 18.93 1.28 17.28
CA LEU A 13 18.45 2.49 16.61
C LEU A 13 18.89 3.74 17.38
N PHE A 14 18.58 3.81 18.68
CA PHE A 14 18.93 4.96 19.52
C PHE A 14 20.44 5.13 19.74
N ARG A 15 21.24 4.06 19.62
CA ARG A 15 22.68 4.14 19.79
C ARG A 15 23.46 4.50 18.54
N HIS A 16 22.97 4.13 17.36
CA HIS A 16 23.74 4.20 16.11
C HIS A 16 23.18 5.17 15.07
N VAL A 17 21.93 5.61 15.23
CA VAL A 17 21.32 6.56 14.29
C VAL A 17 21.33 7.95 14.92
N PRO A 18 22.19 8.87 14.43
CA PRO A 18 22.18 10.25 14.92
C PRO A 18 20.88 10.93 14.54
N GLU A 19 20.25 11.63 15.49
CA GLU A 19 19.12 12.48 15.18
C GLU A 19 19.58 13.70 14.39
N PRO A 20 18.91 14.04 13.29
CA PRO A 20 19.19 15.31 12.59
C PRO A 20 18.90 16.47 13.55
N PRO A 21 19.66 17.58 13.45
CA PRO A 21 19.43 18.74 14.31
C PRO A 21 17.99 19.24 14.13
N PRO A 22 17.29 19.61 15.23
CA PRO A 22 15.92 20.10 15.17
C PRO A 22 15.85 21.37 14.33
N THR A 23 15.13 21.32 13.23
CA THR A 23 14.84 22.47 12.36
C THR A 23 13.63 23.22 12.92
N GLY A 24 13.82 24.07 13.95
CA GLY A 24 12.78 24.99 14.45
C GLY A 24 12.56 24.93 15.98
N ASP A 25 11.75 25.84 16.49
CA ASP A 25 11.47 26.10 17.92
C ASP A 25 10.66 25.00 18.67
N GLY A 26 10.60 23.77 18.18
CA GLY A 26 9.96 22.64 18.86
C GLY A 26 8.44 22.73 19.10
N LYS A 27 7.80 23.83 18.75
CA LYS A 27 6.34 24.01 18.91
C LYS A 27 5.64 23.64 17.62
N VAL A 28 5.20 22.37 17.54
CA VAL A 28 4.35 21.88 16.44
C VAL A 28 3.01 22.62 16.50
N ARG A 29 2.83 23.64 15.66
CA ARG A 29 1.53 24.28 15.42
C ARG A 29 0.82 23.49 14.33
N VAL A 30 -0.37 22.98 14.62
CA VAL A 30 -1.20 22.23 13.65
C VAL A 30 -1.37 23.02 12.33
N GLY A 31 -1.54 24.34 12.41
CA GLY A 31 -1.64 25.18 11.22
C GLY A 31 -0.33 25.26 10.40
N ALA A 32 0.85 25.13 11.03
CA ALA A 32 2.12 25.07 10.30
C ALA A 32 2.28 23.71 9.62
N ALA A 33 1.93 22.63 10.31
CA ALA A 33 1.96 21.28 9.73
C ALA A 33 1.01 21.14 8.52
N LEU A 34 -0.19 21.72 8.57
CA LEU A 34 -1.12 21.73 7.43
C LEU A 34 -0.59 22.57 6.25
N ARG A 35 0.08 23.68 6.50
CA ARG A 35 0.76 24.45 5.44
C ARG A 35 1.88 23.65 4.82
N GLU A 36 2.71 23.03 5.62
CA GLU A 36 3.81 22.18 5.15
C GLU A 36 3.31 21.04 4.27
N LEU A 37 2.20 20.36 4.66
CA LEU A 37 1.55 19.37 3.81
C LEU A 37 1.06 19.97 2.48
N GLY A 38 0.49 21.17 2.51
CA GLY A 38 0.05 21.88 1.30
C GLY A 38 1.22 22.24 0.38
N ASP A 39 2.32 22.70 0.96
CA ASP A 39 3.54 23.06 0.23
C ASP A 39 4.20 21.81 -0.37
N THR A 40 4.24 20.71 0.39
CA THR A 40 4.73 19.40 -0.09
C THR A 40 3.88 18.89 -1.26
N PHE A 41 2.55 18.98 -1.17
CA PHE A 41 1.66 18.64 -2.28
C PHE A 41 1.93 19.47 -3.53
N ARG A 42 2.11 20.79 -3.36
CA ARG A 42 2.42 21.70 -4.46
C ARG A 42 3.79 21.40 -5.09
N GLN A 43 4.76 21.02 -4.28
CA GLN A 43 6.08 20.60 -4.76
C GLN A 43 6.04 19.27 -5.48
N LEU A 44 5.28 18.28 -4.96
CA LEU A 44 5.06 17.00 -5.62
C LEU A 44 4.35 17.19 -6.98
N GLY A 45 3.53 18.22 -7.12
CA GLY A 45 2.91 18.62 -8.38
C GLY A 45 3.90 18.95 -9.50
N LYS A 46 5.16 19.29 -9.16
CA LYS A 46 6.25 19.49 -10.14
C LYS A 46 6.74 18.15 -10.72
N PHE A 47 6.38 17.02 -10.09
CA PHE A 47 6.70 15.66 -10.52
C PHE A 47 5.42 14.90 -10.91
N PRO A 48 4.77 15.24 -12.03
CA PRO A 48 3.43 14.74 -12.37
C PRO A 48 3.36 13.22 -12.47
N GLN A 49 4.44 12.55 -12.87
CA GLN A 49 4.46 11.09 -12.96
C GLN A 49 4.54 10.44 -11.56
N ALA A 50 5.27 11.04 -10.62
CA ALA A 50 5.30 10.59 -9.23
C ALA A 50 3.94 10.83 -8.54
N LEU A 51 3.31 11.98 -8.78
CA LEU A 51 1.97 12.28 -8.26
C LEU A 51 0.92 11.31 -8.82
N LEU A 52 0.94 11.03 -10.13
CA LEU A 52 0.03 10.07 -10.74
C LEU A 52 0.25 8.65 -10.19
N MET A 53 1.51 8.24 -9.98
CA MET A 53 1.83 6.96 -9.34
C MET A 53 1.30 6.91 -7.90
N LEU A 54 1.44 8.00 -7.14
CA LEU A 54 0.91 8.10 -5.78
C LEU A 54 -0.60 7.93 -5.76
N ILE A 55 -1.32 8.65 -6.63
CA ILE A 55 -2.79 8.56 -6.71
C ILE A 55 -3.22 7.13 -7.10
N ALA A 56 -2.58 6.53 -8.10
CA ALA A 56 -2.85 5.16 -8.49
C ALA A 56 -2.63 4.20 -7.31
N PHE A 57 -1.50 4.34 -6.61
CA PHE A 57 -1.15 3.55 -5.43
C PHE A 57 -2.21 3.68 -4.33
N LEU A 58 -2.60 4.89 -3.97
CA LEU A 58 -3.59 5.14 -2.91
C LEU A 58 -4.91 4.42 -3.20
N ILE A 59 -5.37 4.46 -4.45
CA ILE A 59 -6.62 3.82 -4.86
C ILE A 59 -6.51 2.30 -4.73
N TYR A 60 -5.54 1.64 -5.40
CA TYR A 60 -5.49 0.20 -5.33
C TYR A 60 -5.03 -0.33 -3.96
N ASN A 61 -4.20 0.42 -3.22
CA ASN A 61 -3.79 0.05 -1.87
C ASN A 61 -4.95 0.12 -0.87
N ASP A 62 -5.90 1.04 -1.05
CA ASP A 62 -7.13 1.05 -0.26
C ASP A 62 -7.99 -0.20 -0.53
N GLY A 63 -8.05 -0.64 -1.79
CA GLY A 63 -8.64 -1.93 -2.15
C GLY A 63 -7.95 -3.11 -1.46
N ILE A 64 -6.62 -3.18 -1.49
CA ILE A 64 -5.82 -4.20 -0.79
C ILE A 64 -6.11 -4.18 0.71
N GLY A 65 -6.02 -3.00 1.32
CA GLY A 65 -6.28 -2.82 2.75
C GLY A 65 -7.71 -3.17 3.15
N THR A 66 -8.67 -2.96 2.26
CA THR A 66 -10.09 -3.33 2.49
C THR A 66 -10.27 -4.84 2.50
N ILE A 67 -9.68 -5.56 1.54
CA ILE A 67 -9.69 -7.05 1.55
C ILE A 67 -9.14 -7.56 2.87
N ILE A 68 -7.98 -7.06 3.31
CA ILE A 68 -7.32 -7.54 4.53
C ILE A 68 -8.17 -7.25 5.78
N ARG A 69 -8.71 -6.03 5.89
CA ARG A 69 -9.51 -5.62 7.05
C ARG A 69 -10.87 -6.30 7.11
N MET A 70 -11.52 -6.53 5.96
CA MET A 70 -12.86 -7.09 5.88
C MET A 70 -12.87 -8.61 5.77
N ALA A 71 -11.73 -9.25 5.47
CA ALA A 71 -11.64 -10.71 5.31
C ALA A 71 -12.12 -11.47 6.54
N THR A 72 -11.68 -11.06 7.73
CA THR A 72 -12.09 -11.72 8.99
C THR A 72 -13.57 -11.52 9.28
N ALA A 73 -14.10 -10.31 9.09
CA ALA A 73 -15.53 -10.02 9.27
C ALA A 73 -16.38 -10.86 8.31
N TYR A 74 -15.97 -10.93 7.03
CA TYR A 74 -16.66 -11.75 6.04
C TYR A 74 -16.55 -13.25 6.34
N GLY A 75 -15.36 -13.74 6.74
CA GLY A 75 -15.16 -15.13 7.12
C GLY A 75 -16.04 -15.54 8.32
N SER A 76 -16.14 -14.68 9.34
CA SER A 76 -17.01 -14.89 10.49
C SER A 76 -18.50 -14.93 10.09
N GLU A 77 -18.94 -14.05 9.18
CA GLU A 77 -20.32 -14.01 8.67
C GLU A 77 -20.73 -15.30 7.97
N ILE A 78 -19.84 -15.94 7.23
CA ILE A 78 -20.09 -17.22 6.55
C ILE A 78 -19.84 -18.45 7.43
N GLY A 79 -19.57 -18.25 8.73
CA GLY A 79 -19.44 -19.31 9.72
C GLY A 79 -18.07 -19.98 9.80
N ILE A 80 -16.99 -19.31 9.34
CA ILE A 80 -15.62 -19.80 9.52
C ILE A 80 -15.21 -19.62 10.98
N GLY A 81 -14.68 -20.68 11.60
CA GLY A 81 -14.24 -20.66 12.99
C GLY A 81 -13.01 -19.78 13.23
N ASP A 82 -12.89 -19.25 14.46
CA ASP A 82 -11.79 -18.35 14.84
C ASP A 82 -10.40 -18.96 14.60
N ALA A 83 -10.24 -20.26 14.80
CA ALA A 83 -8.99 -20.96 14.56
C ALA A 83 -8.54 -20.87 13.09
N ASP A 84 -9.47 -21.05 12.15
CA ASP A 84 -9.19 -20.94 10.72
C ASP A 84 -8.92 -19.48 10.30
N LEU A 85 -9.61 -18.49 10.92
CA LEU A 85 -9.35 -17.07 10.71
C LEU A 85 -7.92 -16.69 11.16
N ILE A 86 -7.51 -17.14 12.33
CA ILE A 86 -6.15 -16.94 12.84
C ILE A 86 -5.12 -17.63 11.95
N ALA A 87 -5.36 -18.88 11.55
CA ALA A 87 -4.50 -19.63 10.64
C ALA A 87 -4.31 -18.90 9.30
N ALA A 88 -5.39 -18.33 8.74
CA ALA A 88 -5.33 -17.56 7.51
C ALA A 88 -4.44 -16.31 7.63
N ILE A 89 -4.56 -15.58 8.75
CA ILE A 89 -3.69 -14.41 9.02
C ILE A 89 -2.23 -14.86 9.09
N MET A 90 -1.94 -15.95 9.80
CA MET A 90 -0.57 -16.48 9.91
C MET A 90 -0.02 -16.92 8.54
N ILE A 91 -0.81 -17.65 7.74
CA ILE A 91 -0.43 -18.06 6.38
C ILE A 91 -0.07 -16.85 5.55
N THR A 92 -0.93 -15.81 5.54
CA THR A 92 -0.68 -14.59 4.77
C THR A 92 0.65 -13.95 5.14
N GLN A 93 0.96 -13.86 6.43
CA GLN A 93 2.20 -13.24 6.92
C GLN A 93 3.45 -14.07 6.58
N PHE A 94 3.43 -15.38 6.88
CA PHE A 94 4.57 -16.25 6.62
C PHE A 94 4.86 -16.44 5.13
N VAL A 95 3.83 -16.57 4.31
CA VAL A 95 3.97 -16.69 2.84
C VAL A 95 4.38 -15.35 2.23
N GLY A 96 3.90 -14.24 2.78
CA GLY A 96 4.22 -12.90 2.29
C GLY A 96 5.71 -12.59 2.30
N ILE A 97 6.47 -13.08 3.28
CA ILE A 97 7.90 -12.80 3.41
C ILE A 97 8.70 -13.35 2.19
N PRO A 98 8.73 -14.66 1.91
CA PRO A 98 9.48 -15.17 0.76
C PRO A 98 8.93 -14.67 -0.57
N CYS A 99 7.61 -14.52 -0.69
CA CYS A 99 6.99 -14.03 -1.92
C CYS A 99 7.32 -12.57 -2.23
N ALA A 100 7.54 -11.72 -1.23
CA ALA A 100 8.02 -10.35 -1.46
C ALA A 100 9.39 -10.34 -2.16
N PHE A 101 10.32 -11.23 -1.78
CA PHE A 101 11.61 -11.37 -2.47
C PHE A 101 11.45 -11.89 -3.90
N LEU A 102 10.54 -12.88 -4.12
CA LEU A 102 10.24 -13.39 -5.46
C LEU A 102 9.66 -12.30 -6.37
N PHE A 103 8.76 -11.47 -5.84
CA PHE A 103 8.24 -10.31 -6.56
C PHE A 103 9.34 -9.28 -6.89
N GLY A 104 10.27 -9.05 -5.96
CA GLY A 104 11.43 -8.19 -6.21
C GLY A 104 12.31 -8.73 -7.35
N ALA A 105 12.61 -10.04 -7.34
CA ALA A 105 13.35 -10.70 -8.41
C ALA A 105 12.60 -10.65 -9.76
N LEU A 106 11.27 -10.85 -9.75
CA LEU A 106 10.43 -10.74 -10.92
C LEU A 106 10.47 -9.31 -11.49
N ALA A 107 10.35 -8.30 -10.62
CA ALA A 107 10.42 -6.89 -11.02
C ALA A 107 11.78 -6.53 -11.65
N GLY A 108 12.87 -7.17 -11.23
CA GLY A 108 14.18 -7.03 -11.85
C GLY A 108 14.22 -7.53 -13.31
N LYS A 109 13.37 -8.51 -13.66
CA LYS A 109 13.29 -9.08 -15.02
C LYS A 109 12.29 -8.36 -15.93
N ILE A 110 11.11 -8.06 -15.43
CA ILE A 110 9.99 -7.53 -16.24
C ILE A 110 9.72 -6.03 -16.01
N GLY A 111 10.37 -5.44 -15.03
CA GLY A 111 10.14 -4.07 -14.56
C GLY A 111 9.07 -3.97 -13.46
N ALA A 112 9.27 -3.03 -12.52
CA ALA A 112 8.41 -2.86 -11.35
C ALA A 112 6.94 -2.58 -11.72
N LYS A 113 6.69 -1.72 -12.71
CA LYS A 113 5.34 -1.39 -13.18
C LYS A 113 4.56 -2.64 -13.63
N ARG A 114 5.18 -3.51 -14.44
CA ARG A 114 4.54 -4.74 -14.93
C ARG A 114 4.30 -5.75 -13.80
N ALA A 115 5.24 -5.86 -12.86
CA ALA A 115 5.07 -6.71 -11.69
C ALA A 115 3.92 -6.25 -10.80
N ILE A 116 3.75 -4.93 -10.60
CA ILE A 116 2.57 -4.38 -9.90
C ILE A 116 1.28 -4.75 -10.63
N PHE A 117 1.22 -4.61 -11.96
CA PHE A 117 0.04 -5.03 -12.73
C PHE A 117 -0.32 -6.50 -12.53
N LEU A 118 0.66 -7.40 -12.51
CA LEU A 118 0.42 -8.82 -12.21
C LEU A 118 -0.18 -9.00 -10.80
N GLY A 119 0.31 -8.24 -9.82
CA GLY A 119 -0.26 -8.22 -8.46
C GLY A 119 -1.73 -7.75 -8.46
N LEU A 120 -2.05 -6.66 -9.17
CA LEU A 120 -3.42 -6.14 -9.28
C LEU A 120 -4.35 -7.13 -9.99
N MET A 121 -3.89 -7.79 -11.05
CA MET A 121 -4.65 -8.85 -11.72
C MET A 121 -4.93 -10.02 -10.78
N ALA A 122 -3.94 -10.42 -9.98
CA ALA A 122 -4.15 -11.46 -8.96
C ALA A 122 -5.20 -11.02 -7.92
N TYR A 123 -5.20 -9.75 -7.48
CA TYR A 123 -6.23 -9.23 -6.57
C TYR A 123 -7.64 -9.23 -7.18
N VAL A 124 -7.78 -8.94 -8.47
CA VAL A 124 -9.07 -9.09 -9.18
C VAL A 124 -9.54 -10.54 -9.13
N VAL A 125 -8.64 -11.50 -9.42
CA VAL A 125 -8.96 -12.94 -9.34
C VAL A 125 -9.32 -13.34 -7.92
N ILE A 126 -8.55 -12.92 -6.91
CA ILE A 126 -8.82 -13.16 -5.48
C ILE A 126 -10.20 -12.65 -5.10
N SER A 127 -10.58 -11.45 -5.54
CA SER A 127 -11.90 -10.87 -5.25
C SER A 127 -13.05 -11.66 -5.88
N VAL A 128 -12.87 -12.15 -7.12
CA VAL A 128 -13.86 -13.00 -7.79
C VAL A 128 -13.98 -14.36 -7.11
N LEU A 129 -12.86 -14.96 -6.71
CA LEU A 129 -12.86 -16.21 -5.94
C LEU A 129 -13.49 -16.00 -4.55
N GLY A 130 -13.19 -14.89 -3.88
CA GLY A 130 -13.78 -14.49 -2.61
C GLY A 130 -15.31 -14.37 -2.66
N TYR A 131 -15.86 -13.86 -3.76
CA TYR A 131 -17.31 -13.85 -3.99
C TYR A 131 -17.93 -15.25 -3.98
N ARG A 132 -17.21 -16.27 -4.46
CA ARG A 132 -17.66 -17.67 -4.53
C ARG A 132 -17.32 -18.50 -3.30
N MET A 133 -16.58 -17.94 -2.36
CA MET A 133 -16.11 -18.64 -1.16
C MET A 133 -17.27 -19.14 -0.30
N GLN A 134 -17.17 -20.39 0.17
CA GLN A 134 -18.20 -21.04 1.01
C GLN A 134 -17.60 -21.80 2.19
N THR A 135 -16.35 -22.20 2.13
CA THR A 135 -15.73 -23.08 3.11
C THR A 135 -14.47 -22.48 3.73
N ALA A 136 -14.08 -22.95 4.92
CA ALA A 136 -12.82 -22.59 5.56
C ALA A 136 -11.61 -22.89 4.66
N ARG A 137 -11.68 -23.97 3.88
CA ARG A 137 -10.63 -24.32 2.91
C ARG A 137 -10.47 -23.26 1.83
N ASP A 138 -11.57 -22.76 1.28
CA ASP A 138 -11.54 -21.69 0.28
C ASP A 138 -10.90 -20.43 0.88
N PHE A 139 -11.24 -20.12 2.15
CA PHE A 139 -10.68 -18.97 2.87
C PHE A 139 -9.15 -19.08 3.04
N LEU A 140 -8.65 -20.27 3.42
CA LEU A 140 -7.21 -20.52 3.55
C LEU A 140 -6.48 -20.41 2.21
N ILE A 141 -7.09 -20.88 1.13
CA ILE A 141 -6.54 -20.73 -0.24
C ILE A 141 -6.46 -19.24 -0.62
N LEU A 142 -7.52 -18.48 -0.35
CA LEU A 142 -7.52 -17.02 -0.61
C LEU A 142 -6.47 -16.29 0.23
N ALA A 143 -6.31 -16.67 1.50
CA ALA A 143 -5.27 -16.14 2.38
C ALA A 143 -3.86 -16.40 1.82
N LEU A 144 -3.63 -17.61 1.31
CA LEU A 144 -2.37 -17.96 0.64
C LEU A 144 -2.14 -17.09 -0.60
N LEU A 145 -3.14 -16.93 -1.46
CA LEU A 145 -3.03 -16.09 -2.66
C LEU A 145 -2.78 -14.62 -2.32
N VAL A 146 -3.47 -14.09 -1.30
CA VAL A 146 -3.19 -12.73 -0.79
C VAL A 146 -1.76 -12.61 -0.30
N GLY A 147 -1.27 -13.58 0.49
CA GLY A 147 0.10 -13.61 0.99
C GLY A 147 1.14 -13.55 -0.15
N ILE A 148 0.90 -14.28 -1.25
CA ILE A 148 1.80 -14.30 -2.40
C ILE A 148 1.98 -12.90 -3.01
N VAL A 149 0.92 -12.10 -3.12
CA VAL A 149 0.96 -10.84 -3.89
C VAL A 149 1.08 -9.59 -3.03
N GLN A 150 0.67 -9.63 -1.76
CA GLN A 150 0.54 -8.47 -0.89
C GLN A 150 1.86 -7.73 -0.69
N GLY A 151 2.86 -8.43 -0.15
CA GLY A 151 4.15 -7.82 0.21
C GLY A 151 4.86 -7.25 -1.01
N GLY A 152 4.90 -8.03 -2.10
CA GLY A 152 5.54 -7.64 -3.35
C GLY A 152 4.88 -6.43 -4.00
N THR A 153 3.56 -6.43 -4.13
CA THR A 153 2.83 -5.32 -4.76
C THR A 153 3.05 -4.00 -4.00
N GLN A 154 2.94 -4.02 -2.67
CA GLN A 154 3.13 -2.81 -1.85
C GLN A 154 4.59 -2.33 -1.85
N ALA A 155 5.55 -3.24 -1.69
CA ALA A 155 6.97 -2.89 -1.68
C ALA A 155 7.42 -2.31 -3.03
N LEU A 156 7.02 -2.93 -4.15
CA LEU A 156 7.34 -2.44 -5.49
C LEU A 156 6.70 -1.09 -5.78
N SER A 157 5.48 -0.84 -5.30
CA SER A 157 4.80 0.45 -5.48
C SER A 157 5.56 1.59 -4.79
N ARG A 158 6.00 1.37 -3.54
CA ARG A 158 6.81 2.34 -2.81
C ARG A 158 8.18 2.54 -3.45
N SER A 159 8.83 1.47 -3.90
CA SER A 159 10.12 1.53 -4.62
C SER A 159 9.98 2.28 -5.95
N LEU A 160 8.90 2.04 -6.70
CA LEU A 160 8.64 2.75 -7.95
C LEU A 160 8.40 4.25 -7.72
N PHE A 161 7.61 4.61 -6.71
CA PHE A 161 7.42 6.00 -6.30
C PHE A 161 8.75 6.66 -5.90
N ALA A 162 9.55 5.99 -5.04
CA ALA A 162 10.87 6.44 -4.63
C ALA A 162 11.80 6.75 -5.80
N SER A 163 11.72 5.97 -6.88
CA SER A 163 12.56 6.15 -8.06
C SER A 163 12.20 7.38 -8.92
N MET A 164 11.04 7.99 -8.68
CA MET A 164 10.51 9.13 -9.44
C MET A 164 10.50 10.44 -8.65
N ILE A 165 11.11 10.45 -7.46
CA ILE A 165 11.26 11.64 -6.62
C ILE A 165 12.74 11.91 -6.34
N PRO A 166 13.18 13.19 -6.15
CA PRO A 166 14.54 13.51 -5.79
C PRO A 166 14.93 12.94 -4.43
N LYS A 167 16.13 12.38 -4.30
CA LYS A 167 16.64 11.75 -3.08
C LYS A 167 16.69 12.72 -1.90
N GLN A 168 17.07 13.97 -2.14
CA GLN A 168 17.20 15.02 -1.12
C GLN A 168 15.85 15.34 -0.44
N ARG A 169 14.74 15.12 -1.14
CA ARG A 169 13.37 15.36 -0.64
C ARG A 169 12.59 14.10 -0.32
N SER A 170 13.24 12.95 -0.31
CA SER A 170 12.57 11.66 -0.08
C SER A 170 11.83 11.63 1.25
N ALA A 171 12.43 12.15 2.33
CA ALA A 171 11.81 12.19 3.64
C ALA A 171 10.50 13.00 3.65
N GLU A 172 10.49 14.17 3.00
CA GLU A 172 9.32 15.05 2.87
C GLU A 172 8.19 14.34 2.09
N PHE A 173 8.50 13.81 0.90
CA PHE A 173 7.50 13.16 0.07
C PHE A 173 6.99 11.85 0.65
N PHE A 174 7.82 11.05 1.35
CA PHE A 174 7.35 9.87 2.06
C PHE A 174 6.56 10.21 3.33
N GLY A 175 6.86 11.32 4.00
CA GLY A 175 6.04 11.85 5.08
C GLY A 175 4.62 12.18 4.59
N PHE A 176 4.53 12.92 3.47
CA PHE A 176 3.26 13.20 2.81
C PHE A 176 2.52 11.92 2.37
N PHE A 177 3.22 11.00 1.71
CA PHE A 177 2.70 9.69 1.31
C PHE A 177 2.08 8.94 2.49
N ALA A 178 2.77 8.87 3.64
CA ALA A 178 2.28 8.15 4.82
C ALA A 178 1.01 8.79 5.40
N VAL A 179 0.92 10.12 5.43
CA VAL A 179 -0.27 10.84 5.88
C VAL A 179 -1.45 10.53 4.96
N VAL A 180 -1.28 10.71 3.65
CA VAL A 180 -2.36 10.52 2.68
C VAL A 180 -2.80 9.04 2.61
N GLU A 181 -1.86 8.10 2.74
CA GLU A 181 -2.17 6.66 2.81
C GLU A 181 -3.11 6.33 3.98
N LYS A 182 -2.93 6.97 5.14
CA LYS A 182 -3.80 6.77 6.31
C LYS A 182 -5.22 7.29 6.06
N PHE A 183 -5.35 8.44 5.42
CA PHE A 183 -6.68 9.01 5.10
C PHE A 183 -7.36 8.25 3.95
N ALA A 184 -6.62 7.81 2.93
CA ALA A 184 -7.17 7.01 1.85
C ALA A 184 -7.79 5.71 2.35
N GLY A 185 -7.20 5.07 3.37
CA GLY A 185 -7.68 3.82 3.95
C GLY A 185 -9.09 3.86 4.58
N ILE A 186 -9.79 4.98 4.49
CA ILE A 186 -11.18 5.16 4.96
C ILE A 186 -12.17 4.81 3.83
N PHE A 187 -11.82 5.08 2.58
CA PHE A 187 -12.76 4.97 1.46
C PHE A 187 -13.17 3.52 1.16
N GLY A 188 -12.23 2.58 1.23
CA GLY A 188 -12.50 1.18 0.96
C GLY A 188 -13.52 0.56 1.91
N PRO A 189 -13.31 0.59 3.25
CA PRO A 189 -14.31 0.13 4.21
C PRO A 189 -15.64 0.87 4.10
N TRP A 190 -15.63 2.16 3.79
CA TRP A 190 -16.84 2.94 3.58
C TRP A 190 -17.64 2.45 2.36
N ILE A 191 -16.98 2.23 1.21
CA ILE A 191 -17.62 1.68 -0.01
C ILE A 191 -18.12 0.26 0.27
N PHE A 192 -17.35 -0.56 0.99
CA PHE A 192 -17.72 -1.91 1.38
C PHE A 192 -19.01 -1.90 2.23
N ALA A 193 -19.07 -1.04 3.26
CA ALA A 193 -20.25 -0.89 4.11
C ALA A 193 -21.47 -0.39 3.33
N ARG A 194 -21.29 0.56 2.40
CA ARG A 194 -22.37 1.05 1.52
C ARG A 194 -22.88 -0.04 0.58
N ALA A 195 -21.99 -0.88 0.05
CA ALA A 195 -22.37 -2.01 -0.79
C ALA A 195 -23.18 -3.05 -0.01
N ILE A 196 -22.82 -3.35 1.25
CA ILE A 196 -23.62 -4.20 2.14
C ILE A 196 -24.99 -3.57 2.37
N GLY A 197 -25.07 -2.28 2.71
CA GLY A 197 -26.33 -1.58 2.94
C GLY A 197 -27.25 -1.58 1.73
N ALA A 198 -26.71 -1.55 0.52
CA ALA A 198 -27.48 -1.53 -0.73
C ALA A 198 -27.90 -2.93 -1.20
N THR A 199 -27.09 -3.97 -0.92
CA THR A 199 -27.30 -5.33 -1.47
C THR A 199 -27.74 -6.35 -0.40
N GLY A 200 -27.58 -6.01 0.88
CA GLY A 200 -27.78 -6.93 2.00
C GLY A 200 -26.75 -8.07 2.09
N SER A 201 -25.62 -7.98 1.34
CA SER A 201 -24.66 -9.07 1.20
C SER A 201 -23.22 -8.60 1.20
N SER A 202 -22.43 -9.13 2.13
CA SER A 202 -20.96 -8.92 2.15
C SER A 202 -20.28 -9.52 0.92
N ARG A 203 -20.85 -10.55 0.31
CA ARG A 203 -20.33 -11.12 -0.95
C ARG A 203 -20.36 -10.10 -2.08
N ALA A 204 -21.47 -9.37 -2.25
CA ALA A 204 -21.56 -8.31 -3.25
C ALA A 204 -20.58 -7.16 -2.96
N ALA A 205 -20.34 -6.87 -1.69
CA ALA A 205 -19.39 -5.86 -1.27
C ALA A 205 -17.94 -6.19 -1.65
N ILE A 206 -17.56 -7.49 -1.67
CA ILE A 206 -16.24 -7.92 -2.16
C ILE A 206 -16.04 -7.53 -3.63
N LEU A 207 -17.06 -7.65 -4.47
CA LEU A 207 -16.97 -7.26 -5.87
C LEU A 207 -16.82 -5.74 -6.04
N ALA A 208 -17.35 -4.93 -5.14
CA ALA A 208 -17.15 -3.48 -5.17
C ALA A 208 -15.66 -3.11 -5.01
N VAL A 209 -14.88 -3.93 -4.29
CA VAL A 209 -13.43 -3.72 -4.13
C VAL A 209 -12.67 -3.89 -5.45
N VAL A 210 -13.17 -4.69 -6.40
CA VAL A 210 -12.57 -4.84 -7.74
C VAL A 210 -12.44 -3.49 -8.46
N GLY A 211 -13.38 -2.57 -8.21
CA GLY A 211 -13.34 -1.21 -8.76
C GLY A 211 -12.04 -0.47 -8.42
N PHE A 212 -11.51 -0.65 -7.21
CA PHE A 212 -10.25 -0.04 -6.80
C PHE A 212 -9.06 -0.56 -7.62
N PHE A 213 -9.03 -1.86 -7.92
CA PHE A 213 -7.95 -2.46 -8.72
C PHE A 213 -8.04 -2.06 -10.19
N ILE A 214 -9.25 -1.96 -10.74
CA ILE A 214 -9.46 -1.51 -12.11
C ILE A 214 -9.07 -0.04 -12.26
N VAL A 215 -9.58 0.85 -11.39
CA VAL A 215 -9.28 2.29 -11.46
C VAL A 215 -7.81 2.56 -11.16
N GLY A 216 -7.26 1.94 -10.10
CA GLY A 216 -5.84 2.08 -9.75
C GLY A 216 -4.92 1.53 -10.85
N GLY A 217 -5.25 0.38 -11.44
CA GLY A 217 -4.52 -0.18 -12.57
C GLY A 217 -4.63 0.70 -13.83
N PHE A 218 -5.80 1.24 -14.12
CA PHE A 218 -5.99 2.17 -15.23
C PHE A 218 -5.11 3.42 -15.06
N LEU A 219 -5.09 4.04 -13.90
CA LEU A 219 -4.21 5.18 -13.62
C LEU A 219 -2.73 4.79 -13.71
N LEU A 220 -2.35 3.64 -13.16
CA LEU A 220 -0.98 3.11 -13.26
C LEU A 220 -0.56 2.92 -14.73
N HIS A 221 -1.48 2.58 -15.64
CA HIS A 221 -1.18 2.45 -17.06
C HIS A 221 -0.59 3.74 -17.64
N PHE A 222 -1.09 4.89 -17.26
CA PHE A 222 -0.63 6.20 -17.75
C PHE A 222 0.67 6.68 -17.09
N VAL A 223 1.14 6.05 -16.01
CA VAL A 223 2.42 6.41 -15.39
C VAL A 223 3.58 6.10 -16.35
N LYS A 224 4.31 7.13 -16.75
CA LYS A 224 5.50 7.03 -17.60
C LYS A 224 6.74 7.02 -16.71
N VAL A 225 7.19 5.82 -16.34
CA VAL A 225 8.26 5.61 -15.35
C VAL A 225 9.55 6.32 -15.76
N GLU A 226 9.97 6.16 -17.01
CA GLU A 226 11.22 6.76 -17.52
C GLU A 226 11.19 8.29 -17.43
N GLN A 227 10.05 8.91 -17.75
CA GLN A 227 9.89 10.37 -17.64
C GLN A 227 9.93 10.83 -16.18
N GLY A 228 9.29 10.09 -15.26
CA GLY A 228 9.35 10.38 -13.83
C GLY A 228 10.77 10.30 -13.28
N GLN A 229 11.49 9.25 -13.63
CA GLN A 229 12.90 9.06 -13.22
C GLN A 229 13.84 10.11 -13.82
N ALA A 230 13.60 10.53 -15.08
CA ALA A 230 14.39 11.58 -15.72
C ALA A 230 14.15 12.93 -15.01
N ALA A 231 12.90 13.26 -14.67
CA ALA A 231 12.57 14.48 -13.94
C ALA A 231 13.21 14.52 -12.55
N ALA A 232 13.21 13.39 -11.82
CA ALA A 232 13.87 13.29 -10.52
C ALA A 232 15.38 13.53 -10.62
N ARG A 233 16.05 12.87 -11.58
CA ARG A 233 17.50 13.06 -11.82
C ARG A 233 17.86 14.49 -12.23
N ALA A 234 17.04 15.12 -13.07
CA ALA A 234 17.25 16.51 -13.47
C ALA A 234 17.14 17.47 -12.26
N ALA A 235 16.19 17.24 -11.35
CA ALA A 235 16.07 18.03 -10.12
C ALA A 235 17.26 17.81 -9.18
N GLU A 236 17.75 16.56 -9.03
CA GLU A 236 18.96 16.25 -8.24
C GLU A 236 20.21 16.99 -8.79
N ALA A 237 20.37 17.01 -10.12
CA ALA A 237 21.49 17.70 -10.75
C ALA A 237 21.42 19.23 -10.58
N ALA A 238 20.22 19.81 -10.63
CA ALA A 238 20.01 21.25 -10.42
C ALA A 238 20.24 21.70 -8.96
N GLU A 239 20.03 20.83 -7.98
CA GLU A 239 20.30 21.12 -6.56
C GLU A 239 21.80 20.91 -6.20
N ALA A 240 22.54 20.17 -7.02
CA ALA A 240 23.96 19.92 -6.81
C ALA A 240 24.89 20.98 -7.47
N ALA A 241 24.35 21.82 -8.38
CA ALA A 241 25.06 22.87 -9.09
C ALA A 241 24.96 24.21 -8.37
#